data_d0494fb6c79a791dad0d2b7ffce38610
#
_entry.id   d0494fb6c79a791dad0d2b7ffce38610
#
_cell.length_a   1.000
_cell.length_b   1.000
_cell.length_c   1.000
_cell.angle_alpha   90.00
_cell.angle_beta   90.00
_cell.angle_gamma   90.00
#
_symmetry.space_group_name_H-M   'P 1'
#
loop_
_entity.id
_entity.type
_entity.pdbx_description
1 polymer ?
#
loop_
_entity_poly.entity_id
_entity_poly.type
_entity_poly.pdbx_seq_one_letter_code
_entity_poly.pdbx_strand_id
1 'polypeptide(L)'
;VTVKHDGTAKVLIATVGEIADKEFNNRVTPPEEPKFQPEKYVVSEEKYDITGDKLVDDDKELADKYADTNANPYADDASNNEKQNLNTKTVKRGQKLVYQVWLDTTKFDAANKDNIQSVGISDDYDETKLNLDSTKIKAYDSVTGDDVTAKFDITVNNGVITATSKADLTKSLGDAENTPVIDTAKLAFGRYYKFEIPATIKATAKDGVDIENTASQTVHQYDPTKKSVEKPEKPTEKRVVNIPTKVEFNFTKKLEGRELKEGEFSFVLKDKDGKVIETVKNDASGNIKFS
;
A
#
# COMPACT_ATOMS: atom_id res chain seq x y z
N VAL A 1 -18.91 33.17 -45.75
CA VAL A 1 -17.75 33.32 -44.85
C VAL A 1 -16.93 32.05 -44.98
N THR A 2 -15.69 32.20 -45.43
CA THR A 2 -14.79 31.05 -45.52
C THR A 2 -13.94 31.05 -44.26
N VAL A 3 -14.09 30.03 -43.44
CA VAL A 3 -13.28 29.84 -42.24
C VAL A 3 -12.17 28.84 -42.57
N LYS A 4 -10.93 29.26 -42.47
CA LYS A 4 -9.79 28.35 -42.58
C LYS A 4 -9.40 27.87 -41.21
N HIS A 5 -9.34 26.56 -41.09
CA HIS A 5 -8.77 25.92 -39.91
C HIS A 5 -7.26 25.72 -40.15
N ASP A 6 -6.47 26.30 -39.26
CA ASP A 6 -5.00 26.25 -39.33
C ASP A 6 -4.39 25.09 -38.51
N GLY A 7 -5.22 24.22 -37.96
CA GLY A 7 -4.78 23.11 -37.12
C GLY A 7 -4.63 23.45 -35.64
N THR A 8 -4.74 24.72 -35.26
CA THR A 8 -4.50 25.16 -33.86
C THR A 8 -5.76 25.33 -33.01
N ALA A 9 -6.94 25.39 -33.64
CA ALA A 9 -8.20 25.57 -32.96
C ALA A 9 -9.01 24.24 -32.88
N LYS A 10 -9.42 23.85 -31.70
CA LYS A 10 -10.24 22.65 -31.48
C LYS A 10 -11.73 22.85 -31.80
N VAL A 11 -12.20 24.08 -31.89
CA VAL A 11 -13.60 24.38 -32.16
C VAL A 11 -13.68 25.48 -33.19
N LEU A 12 -14.38 25.23 -34.26
CA LEU A 12 -14.72 26.19 -35.27
C LEU A 12 -16.19 26.54 -35.16
N ILE A 13 -16.48 27.80 -34.87
CA ILE A 13 -17.87 28.29 -34.83
C ILE A 13 -18.02 29.26 -36.01
N ALA A 14 -18.90 28.90 -36.96
CA ALA A 14 -19.32 29.80 -38.01
C ALA A 14 -20.73 30.31 -37.67
N THR A 15 -20.89 31.63 -37.54
CA THR A 15 -22.19 32.25 -37.39
C THR A 15 -22.47 33.14 -38.61
N VAL A 16 -23.68 33.07 -39.10
CA VAL A 16 -24.19 33.98 -40.14
C VAL A 16 -24.93 35.10 -39.43
N GLY A 17 -24.31 36.28 -39.34
CA GLY A 17 -24.85 37.45 -38.70
C GLY A 17 -23.77 38.46 -38.33
N GLU A 18 -24.10 39.70 -38.18
CA GLU A 18 -23.16 40.72 -37.68
C GLU A 18 -22.80 40.42 -36.23
N ILE A 19 -21.55 40.06 -36.02
CA ILE A 19 -20.95 40.03 -34.68
C ILE A 19 -20.00 41.22 -34.63
N ALA A 20 -20.54 42.34 -34.18
CA ALA A 20 -19.71 43.48 -33.84
C ALA A 20 -19.06 43.20 -32.47
N ASP A 21 -17.75 43.30 -32.39
CA ASP A 21 -16.90 43.38 -31.19
C ASP A 21 -17.08 42.26 -30.13
N LYS A 22 -17.19 41.00 -30.53
CA LYS A 22 -17.07 39.92 -29.60
C LYS A 22 -15.73 39.20 -29.76
N GLU A 23 -14.90 39.42 -28.79
CA GLU A 23 -13.65 38.69 -28.61
C GLU A 23 -13.97 37.27 -28.15
N PHE A 24 -13.72 36.27 -28.98
CA PHE A 24 -13.81 34.89 -28.59
C PHE A 24 -12.50 34.50 -27.89
N ASN A 25 -12.50 34.64 -26.58
CA ASN A 25 -11.42 34.14 -25.77
C ASN A 25 -11.54 32.64 -25.65
N ASN A 26 -10.79 31.90 -26.46
CA ASN A 26 -10.63 30.47 -26.31
C ASN A 26 -9.68 30.21 -25.13
N ARG A 27 -10.18 30.45 -23.91
CA ARG A 27 -9.41 30.27 -22.70
C ARG A 27 -9.28 28.76 -22.45
N VAL A 28 -8.09 28.26 -22.61
CA VAL A 28 -7.75 26.94 -22.07
C VAL A 28 -7.81 27.08 -20.54
N THR A 29 -8.74 26.37 -19.91
CA THR A 29 -8.85 26.34 -18.46
C THR A 29 -7.93 25.26 -17.92
N PRO A 30 -7.27 25.48 -16.77
CA PRO A 30 -6.54 24.42 -16.11
C PRO A 30 -7.50 23.28 -15.76
N PRO A 31 -7.04 22.02 -15.81
CA PRO A 31 -7.84 20.90 -15.36
C PRO A 31 -8.10 21.02 -13.85
N GLU A 32 -9.22 20.50 -13.41
CA GLU A 32 -9.47 20.37 -11.96
C GLU A 32 -8.43 19.43 -11.34
N GLU A 33 -8.03 19.72 -10.10
CA GLU A 33 -7.15 18.85 -9.36
C GLU A 33 -7.84 17.51 -9.10
N PRO A 34 -7.21 16.35 -9.41
CA PRO A 34 -7.82 15.06 -9.20
C PRO A 34 -7.99 14.79 -7.70
N LYS A 35 -9.17 14.28 -7.33
CA LYS A 35 -9.48 13.88 -5.96
C LYS A 35 -9.16 12.40 -5.78
N PHE A 36 -8.31 12.09 -4.82
CA PHE A 36 -7.95 10.72 -4.48
C PHE A 36 -7.48 10.63 -3.04
N GLN A 37 -7.60 9.45 -2.44
CA GLN A 37 -7.07 9.13 -1.14
C GLN A 37 -6.59 7.67 -1.15
N PRO A 38 -5.28 7.42 -1.23
CA PRO A 38 -4.75 6.07 -1.18
C PRO A 38 -4.86 5.50 0.23
N GLU A 39 -4.90 4.18 0.30
CA GLU A 39 -5.06 3.46 1.55
C GLU A 39 -3.96 2.39 1.66
N LYS A 40 -3.59 2.01 2.88
CA LYS A 40 -2.56 1.00 3.13
C LYS A 40 -2.96 0.08 4.25
N TYR A 41 -2.63 -1.21 4.08
CA TYR A 41 -2.75 -2.23 5.11
C TYR A 41 -1.45 -3.01 5.22
N VAL A 42 -1.25 -3.66 6.35
CA VAL A 42 -0.25 -4.70 6.53
C VAL A 42 -0.97 -5.94 7.03
N VAL A 43 -0.89 -7.02 6.27
CA VAL A 43 -1.56 -8.28 6.58
C VAL A 43 -0.57 -9.42 6.70
N SER A 44 -0.96 -10.50 7.37
CA SER A 44 -0.14 -11.71 7.41
C SER A 44 -0.29 -12.49 6.11
N GLU A 45 0.82 -12.91 5.50
CA GLU A 45 0.76 -13.84 4.36
C GLU A 45 0.16 -15.19 4.76
N GLU A 46 0.31 -15.56 6.02
CA GLU A 46 -0.14 -16.85 6.56
C GLU A 46 -1.61 -16.86 7.02
N LYS A 47 -2.35 -15.78 6.77
CA LYS A 47 -3.78 -15.67 7.13
C LYS A 47 -4.04 -15.95 8.61
N TYR A 48 -3.44 -15.17 9.47
CA TYR A 48 -3.48 -15.34 10.91
C TYR A 48 -4.65 -14.58 11.53
N ASP A 49 -5.51 -15.25 12.31
CA ASP A 49 -6.38 -14.57 13.27
C ASP A 49 -5.56 -14.13 14.48
N ILE A 50 -5.21 -12.86 14.52
CA ILE A 50 -4.38 -12.25 15.55
C ILE A 50 -5.05 -12.29 16.93
N THR A 51 -6.36 -12.45 16.99
CA THR A 51 -7.11 -12.47 18.24
C THR A 51 -7.20 -13.85 18.87
N GLY A 52 -6.94 -14.92 18.12
CA GLY A 52 -7.13 -16.28 18.59
C GLY A 52 -6.07 -17.30 18.21
N ASP A 53 -4.91 -16.89 17.68
CA ASP A 53 -3.83 -17.78 17.19
C ASP A 53 -4.32 -18.83 16.17
N LYS A 54 -5.35 -18.52 15.43
CA LYS A 54 -5.90 -19.42 14.40
C LYS A 54 -5.61 -18.90 13.00
N LEU A 55 -5.29 -19.82 12.09
CA LEU A 55 -5.27 -19.55 10.66
C LEU A 55 -6.69 -19.18 10.20
N VAL A 56 -6.85 -18.04 9.56
CA VAL A 56 -8.12 -17.59 8.98
C VAL A 56 -8.12 -17.95 7.51
N ASP A 57 -9.15 -18.62 7.06
CA ASP A 57 -9.20 -19.17 5.70
C ASP A 57 -9.36 -18.12 4.59
N ASP A 58 -9.44 -16.79 4.88
CA ASP A 58 -9.97 -15.91 3.84
C ASP A 58 -9.39 -14.49 3.73
N ASP A 59 -8.36 -14.32 2.87
CA ASP A 59 -8.08 -13.06 2.16
C ASP A 59 -9.20 -12.67 1.19
N LYS A 60 -10.03 -13.64 0.83
CA LYS A 60 -11.14 -13.45 -0.09
C LYS A 60 -12.18 -12.49 0.47
N GLU A 61 -12.45 -12.55 1.77
CA GLU A 61 -13.42 -11.67 2.43
C GLU A 61 -13.00 -10.20 2.38
N LEU A 62 -11.71 -9.90 2.55
CA LEU A 62 -11.19 -8.54 2.38
C LEU A 62 -11.20 -8.12 0.91
N ALA A 63 -10.81 -8.99 0.00
CA ALA A 63 -10.81 -8.71 -1.43
C ALA A 63 -12.25 -8.49 -1.96
N ASP A 64 -13.19 -9.34 -1.57
CA ASP A 64 -14.59 -9.21 -1.96
C ASP A 64 -15.22 -7.93 -1.39
N LYS A 65 -14.84 -7.55 -0.16
CA LYS A 65 -15.33 -6.33 0.49
C LYS A 65 -14.88 -5.05 -0.23
N TYR A 66 -13.66 -5.02 -0.75
CA TYR A 66 -13.11 -3.86 -1.45
C TYR A 66 -13.25 -3.93 -2.97
N ALA A 67 -13.97 -4.92 -3.48
CA ALA A 67 -14.33 -4.99 -4.89
C ALA A 67 -15.29 -3.86 -5.30
N ASP A 68 -16.05 -3.26 -4.37
CA ASP A 68 -16.91 -2.12 -4.66
C ASP A 68 -16.05 -0.86 -4.88
N THR A 69 -16.18 -0.27 -6.07
CA THR A 69 -15.47 0.96 -6.46
C THR A 69 -15.82 2.19 -5.61
N ASN A 70 -16.93 2.14 -4.87
CA ASN A 70 -17.35 3.19 -3.96
C ASN A 70 -16.94 2.92 -2.52
N ALA A 71 -16.43 1.74 -2.22
CA ALA A 71 -15.99 1.40 -0.89
C ALA A 71 -14.72 2.20 -0.53
N ASN A 72 -14.74 2.78 0.66
CA ASN A 72 -13.52 3.24 1.30
C ASN A 72 -12.96 2.06 2.10
N PRO A 73 -11.79 1.53 1.74
CA PRO A 73 -11.20 0.37 2.43
C PRO A 73 -11.01 0.57 3.93
N TYR A 74 -11.02 1.81 4.44
CA TYR A 74 -10.96 2.10 5.88
C TYR A 74 -12.32 2.33 6.54
N ALA A 75 -13.33 2.76 5.80
CA ALA A 75 -14.62 3.12 6.38
C ALA A 75 -15.48 1.91 6.70
N ASP A 76 -15.21 0.80 6.01
CA ASP A 76 -16.03 -0.38 6.12
C ASP A 76 -15.45 -1.37 7.11
N ASP A 77 -16.15 -1.56 8.21
CA ASP A 77 -15.98 -2.63 9.19
C ASP A 77 -14.54 -2.89 9.64
N ALA A 78 -14.04 -2.00 10.51
CA ALA A 78 -12.77 -2.15 11.20
C ALA A 78 -12.60 -3.54 11.86
N SER A 79 -13.67 -4.25 12.18
CA SER A 79 -13.61 -5.56 12.85
C SER A 79 -13.10 -6.67 11.92
N ASN A 80 -13.42 -6.64 10.64
CA ASN A 80 -12.87 -7.61 9.68
C ASN A 80 -11.44 -7.28 9.28
N ASN A 81 -11.11 -5.99 9.17
CA ASN A 81 -9.74 -5.54 8.93
C ASN A 81 -8.83 -5.85 10.12
N GLU A 82 -9.35 -5.83 11.33
CA GLU A 82 -8.62 -6.16 12.55
C GLU A 82 -8.13 -7.60 12.59
N LYS A 83 -8.84 -8.56 11.98
CA LYS A 83 -8.47 -9.99 12.00
C LYS A 83 -7.22 -10.32 11.20
N GLN A 84 -6.95 -9.59 10.14
CA GLN A 84 -5.80 -9.80 9.26
C GLN A 84 -4.80 -8.65 9.29
N ASN A 85 -5.25 -7.47 9.70
CA ASN A 85 -4.41 -6.29 9.81
C ASN A 85 -3.46 -6.42 10.99
N LEU A 86 -2.17 -6.43 10.68
CA LEU A 86 -1.09 -6.48 11.67
C LEU A 86 -0.71 -5.10 12.22
N ASN A 87 -1.37 -4.03 11.80
CA ASN A 87 -1.07 -2.68 12.30
C ASN A 87 -1.15 -2.64 13.82
N THR A 88 -0.11 -2.11 14.46
CA THR A 88 0.09 -2.07 15.91
C THR A 88 0.25 -3.43 16.61
N LYS A 89 0.41 -4.50 15.85
CA LYS A 89 0.58 -5.86 16.41
C LYS A 89 2.05 -6.27 16.45
N THR A 90 2.32 -7.29 17.26
CA THR A 90 3.64 -7.89 17.34
C THR A 90 3.86 -8.90 16.23
N VAL A 91 5.09 -8.92 15.73
CA VAL A 91 5.53 -9.81 14.65
C VAL A 91 6.83 -10.51 15.05
N LYS A 92 7.20 -11.55 14.31
CA LYS A 92 8.41 -12.36 14.58
C LYS A 92 9.40 -12.21 13.43
N ARG A 93 10.68 -12.37 13.74
CA ARG A 93 11.72 -12.53 12.70
C ARG A 93 11.38 -13.72 11.81
N GLY A 94 11.56 -13.57 10.51
CA GLY A 94 11.21 -14.58 9.52
C GLY A 94 9.73 -14.63 9.16
N GLN A 95 8.87 -13.87 9.85
CA GLN A 95 7.46 -13.78 9.50
C GLN A 95 7.29 -13.09 8.16
N LYS A 96 6.37 -13.62 7.37
CA LYS A 96 5.99 -13.07 6.07
C LYS A 96 4.79 -12.16 6.22
N LEU A 97 4.89 -10.99 5.62
CA LEU A 97 3.90 -9.93 5.60
C LEU A 97 3.53 -9.62 4.16
N VAL A 98 2.34 -9.07 3.96
CA VAL A 98 1.97 -8.42 2.70
C VAL A 98 1.51 -7.00 3.02
N TYR A 99 2.21 -6.01 2.49
CA TYR A 99 1.70 -4.66 2.45
C TYR A 99 0.74 -4.53 1.28
N GLN A 100 -0.46 -4.05 1.55
CA GLN A 100 -1.45 -3.74 0.52
C GLN A 100 -1.51 -2.23 0.39
N VAL A 101 -1.22 -1.72 -0.81
CA VAL A 101 -1.39 -0.30 -1.13
C VAL A 101 -2.53 -0.19 -2.14
N TRP A 102 -3.56 0.57 -1.77
CA TRP A 102 -4.76 0.77 -2.56
C TRP A 102 -4.68 2.12 -3.26
N LEU A 103 -4.39 2.09 -4.55
CA LEU A 103 -4.37 3.25 -5.42
C LEU A 103 -5.82 3.64 -5.74
N ASP A 104 -6.18 4.88 -5.43
CA ASP A 104 -7.54 5.40 -5.59
C ASP A 104 -7.71 6.15 -6.91
N THR A 105 -8.57 5.64 -7.77
CA THR A 105 -9.04 6.34 -8.98
C THR A 105 -10.56 6.54 -8.95
N THR A 106 -11.22 6.31 -7.81
CA THR A 106 -12.68 6.30 -7.69
C THR A 106 -13.34 7.62 -8.04
N LYS A 107 -12.62 8.74 -7.84
CA LYS A 107 -13.12 10.10 -8.09
C LYS A 107 -12.56 10.72 -9.37
N PHE A 108 -11.89 9.96 -10.22
CA PHE A 108 -11.43 10.44 -11.51
C PHE A 108 -12.62 10.47 -12.46
N ASP A 109 -13.11 11.64 -12.73
CA ASP A 109 -14.29 11.91 -13.53
C ASP A 109 -13.95 12.38 -14.95
N ALA A 110 -14.98 12.71 -15.73
CA ALA A 110 -14.82 13.17 -17.09
C ALA A 110 -14.10 14.53 -17.20
N ALA A 111 -14.06 15.32 -16.13
CA ALA A 111 -13.45 16.67 -16.18
C ALA A 111 -11.91 16.61 -16.15
N ASN A 112 -11.35 15.59 -15.53
CA ASN A 112 -9.90 15.48 -15.37
C ASN A 112 -9.26 14.23 -16.00
N LYS A 113 -10.03 13.17 -16.28
CA LYS A 113 -9.49 11.89 -16.79
C LYS A 113 -8.68 12.04 -18.07
N ASP A 114 -9.08 12.94 -18.97
CA ASP A 114 -8.41 13.12 -20.26
C ASP A 114 -7.07 13.85 -20.13
N ASN A 115 -6.81 14.49 -18.99
CA ASN A 115 -5.56 15.15 -18.67
C ASN A 115 -4.63 14.28 -17.82
N ILE A 116 -5.12 13.17 -17.24
CA ILE A 116 -4.31 12.25 -16.45
C ILE A 116 -3.47 11.39 -17.40
N GLN A 117 -2.16 11.48 -17.25
CA GLN A 117 -1.19 10.75 -18.08
C GLN A 117 -0.81 9.41 -17.46
N SER A 118 -0.61 9.40 -16.14
CA SER A 118 -0.31 8.19 -15.39
C SER A 118 -0.71 8.36 -13.93
N VAL A 119 -0.87 7.23 -13.28
CA VAL A 119 -1.10 7.13 -11.85
C VAL A 119 -0.15 6.08 -11.29
N GLY A 120 0.24 6.23 -10.05
CA GLY A 120 1.16 5.26 -9.46
C GLY A 120 1.26 5.38 -7.96
N ILE A 121 2.01 4.46 -7.40
CA ILE A 121 2.37 4.43 -5.99
C ILE A 121 3.87 4.52 -5.83
N SER A 122 4.29 5.04 -4.67
CA SER A 122 5.65 4.95 -4.16
C SER A 122 5.60 4.44 -2.72
N ASP A 123 6.50 3.52 -2.37
CA ASP A 123 6.57 2.90 -1.05
C ASP A 123 8.03 2.76 -0.64
N ASP A 124 8.44 3.50 0.38
CA ASP A 124 9.81 3.46 0.94
C ASP A 124 9.80 2.53 2.15
N TYR A 125 10.17 1.28 1.94
CA TYR A 125 10.23 0.29 3.00
C TYR A 125 11.59 0.26 3.70
N ASP A 126 11.60 -0.11 4.98
CA ASP A 126 12.83 -0.23 5.78
C ASP A 126 13.60 -1.51 5.37
N GLU A 127 14.52 -1.37 4.43
CA GLU A 127 15.36 -2.47 3.94
C GLU A 127 16.34 -2.97 5.00
N THR A 128 16.53 -2.29 6.10
CA THR A 128 17.33 -2.79 7.23
C THR A 128 16.61 -3.86 8.04
N LYS A 129 15.28 -3.86 7.99
CA LYS A 129 14.39 -4.74 8.77
C LYS A 129 13.60 -5.72 7.89
N LEU A 130 13.38 -5.40 6.62
CA LEU A 130 12.58 -6.17 5.69
C LEU A 130 13.40 -6.70 4.51
N ASN A 131 13.10 -7.92 4.09
CA ASN A 131 13.48 -8.46 2.79
C ASN A 131 12.25 -8.40 1.88
N LEU A 132 12.43 -7.89 0.69
CA LEU A 132 11.40 -7.80 -0.33
C LEU A 132 11.82 -8.56 -1.58
N ASP A 133 10.88 -9.29 -2.18
CA ASP A 133 11.06 -9.91 -3.48
C ASP A 133 10.23 -9.14 -4.52
N SER A 134 10.89 -8.26 -5.25
CA SER A 134 10.24 -7.39 -6.25
C SER A 134 9.51 -8.16 -7.34
N THR A 135 9.91 -9.40 -7.61
CA THR A 135 9.27 -10.26 -8.63
C THR A 135 7.88 -10.75 -8.20
N LYS A 136 7.58 -10.64 -6.90
CA LYS A 136 6.29 -11.03 -6.33
C LYS A 136 5.32 -9.86 -6.11
N ILE A 137 5.73 -8.64 -6.43
CA ILE A 137 4.80 -7.50 -6.37
C ILE A 137 3.74 -7.70 -7.45
N LYS A 138 2.47 -7.59 -7.04
CA LYS A 138 1.31 -7.74 -7.89
C LYS A 138 0.38 -6.55 -7.78
N ALA A 139 -0.34 -6.26 -8.85
CA ALA A 139 -1.39 -5.27 -8.89
C ALA A 139 -2.69 -5.90 -9.38
N TYR A 140 -3.79 -5.65 -8.69
CA TYR A 140 -5.10 -6.19 -9.00
C TYR A 140 -6.13 -5.09 -9.20
N ASP A 141 -7.01 -5.28 -10.18
CA ASP A 141 -8.21 -4.45 -10.34
C ASP A 141 -9.23 -4.86 -9.26
N SER A 142 -9.64 -3.92 -8.40
CA SER A 142 -10.55 -4.23 -7.29
C SER A 142 -11.96 -4.63 -7.72
N VAL A 143 -12.37 -4.29 -8.95
CA VAL A 143 -13.71 -4.59 -9.47
C VAL A 143 -13.77 -5.97 -10.10
N THR A 144 -12.76 -6.33 -10.90
CA THR A 144 -12.74 -7.60 -11.63
C THR A 144 -11.94 -8.69 -10.93
N GLY A 145 -11.03 -8.32 -10.01
CA GLY A 145 -10.07 -9.21 -9.39
C GLY A 145 -8.91 -9.62 -10.30
N ASP A 146 -8.85 -9.07 -11.53
CA ASP A 146 -7.82 -9.43 -12.50
C ASP A 146 -6.43 -8.96 -12.07
N ASP A 147 -5.41 -9.78 -12.34
CA ASP A 147 -4.01 -9.38 -12.25
C ASP A 147 -3.71 -8.39 -13.39
N VAL A 148 -3.50 -7.14 -13.01
CA VAL A 148 -3.18 -6.03 -13.91
C VAL A 148 -1.74 -5.55 -13.77
N THR A 149 -0.87 -6.34 -13.15
CA THR A 149 0.55 -6.01 -12.91
C THR A 149 1.24 -5.54 -14.19
N ALA A 150 0.95 -6.18 -15.33
CA ALA A 150 1.54 -5.82 -16.61
C ALA A 150 1.15 -4.41 -17.13
N LYS A 151 0.13 -3.78 -16.54
CA LYS A 151 -0.27 -2.40 -16.85
C LYS A 151 0.57 -1.34 -16.13
N PHE A 152 1.47 -1.77 -15.25
CA PHE A 152 2.34 -0.88 -14.49
C PHE A 152 3.82 -1.16 -14.79
N ASP A 153 4.61 -0.10 -14.78
CA ASP A 153 6.06 -0.19 -14.71
C ASP A 153 6.44 -0.19 -13.23
N ILE A 154 6.93 -1.33 -12.74
CA ILE A 154 7.28 -1.52 -11.33
C ILE A 154 8.80 -1.57 -11.23
N THR A 155 9.37 -0.72 -10.38
CA THR A 155 10.80 -0.70 -10.07
C THR A 155 11.04 -0.68 -8.57
N VAL A 156 12.17 -1.22 -8.15
CA VAL A 156 12.64 -1.15 -6.76
C VAL A 156 14.09 -0.65 -6.78
N ASN A 157 14.31 0.53 -6.23
CA ASN A 157 15.62 1.17 -6.19
C ASN A 157 15.89 1.74 -4.80
N ASN A 158 16.99 1.33 -4.16
CA ASN A 158 17.41 1.84 -2.85
C ASN A 158 16.30 1.84 -1.79
N GLY A 159 15.58 0.75 -1.64
CA GLY A 159 14.48 0.63 -0.68
C GLY A 159 13.16 1.26 -1.12
N VAL A 160 13.12 1.95 -2.25
CA VAL A 160 11.91 2.58 -2.77
C VAL A 160 11.30 1.74 -3.89
N ILE A 161 10.07 1.33 -3.69
CA ILE A 161 9.22 0.71 -4.72
C ILE A 161 8.48 1.84 -5.43
N THR A 162 8.50 1.83 -6.76
CA THR A 162 7.61 2.67 -7.56
C THR A 162 6.84 1.81 -8.54
N ALA A 163 5.55 2.06 -8.66
CA ALA A 163 4.72 1.42 -9.67
C ALA A 163 3.90 2.51 -10.35
N THR A 164 4.12 2.69 -11.66
CA THR A 164 3.48 3.75 -12.45
C THR A 164 2.72 3.12 -13.61
N SER A 165 1.48 3.51 -13.83
CA SER A 165 0.71 3.03 -14.97
C SER A 165 1.36 3.44 -16.29
N LYS A 166 1.36 2.54 -17.28
CA LYS A 166 1.96 2.78 -18.59
C LYS A 166 1.16 3.85 -19.35
N ALA A 167 1.84 4.89 -19.78
CA ALA A 167 1.27 5.93 -20.62
C ALA A 167 1.32 5.51 -22.10
N ASP A 168 0.33 5.93 -22.88
CA ASP A 168 0.40 5.82 -24.32
C ASP A 168 1.09 7.03 -24.91
N LEU A 169 2.39 6.91 -25.13
CA LEU A 169 3.20 7.98 -25.72
C LEU A 169 2.89 8.27 -27.18
N THR A 170 2.04 7.47 -27.84
CA THR A 170 1.65 7.67 -29.23
C THR A 170 0.47 8.61 -29.39
N LYS A 171 -0.30 8.85 -28.31
CA LYS A 171 -1.39 9.81 -28.30
C LYS A 171 -0.93 11.14 -27.80
N SER A 172 -1.21 12.19 -28.55
CA SER A 172 -1.03 13.57 -28.12
C SER A 172 -2.38 14.24 -27.90
N LEU A 173 -2.43 15.18 -26.95
CA LEU A 173 -3.58 16.05 -26.74
C LEU A 173 -3.56 17.14 -27.81
N GLY A 174 -4.27 16.92 -28.94
CA GLY A 174 -4.42 17.91 -29.99
C GLY A 174 -3.08 18.52 -30.42
N ASP A 175 -3.03 19.86 -30.46
CA ASP A 175 -1.87 20.62 -30.92
C ASP A 175 -0.75 20.75 -29.88
N ALA A 176 -0.90 20.20 -28.70
CA ALA A 176 0.18 20.16 -27.74
C ALA A 176 1.22 19.17 -28.25
N GLU A 177 2.26 19.66 -28.87
CA GLU A 177 3.37 18.88 -29.38
C GLU A 177 3.84 17.86 -28.37
N ASN A 178 3.63 16.56 -28.68
CA ASN A 178 4.15 15.42 -27.93
C ASN A 178 3.73 15.30 -26.46
N THR A 179 2.56 15.79 -26.08
CA THR A 179 2.06 15.53 -24.71
C THR A 179 1.47 14.14 -24.64
N PRO A 180 2.10 13.21 -23.91
CA PRO A 180 1.58 11.86 -23.78
C PRO A 180 0.27 11.89 -22.98
N VAL A 181 -0.71 11.17 -23.45
CA VAL A 181 -1.99 10.94 -22.76
C VAL A 181 -2.06 9.48 -22.38
N ILE A 182 -2.55 9.20 -21.19
CA ILE A 182 -2.90 7.82 -20.84
C ILE A 182 -3.91 7.30 -21.85
N ASP A 183 -3.63 6.14 -22.40
CA ASP A 183 -4.67 5.34 -23.00
C ASP A 183 -5.58 4.80 -21.88
N THR A 184 -6.68 5.48 -21.63
CA THR A 184 -7.67 5.08 -20.63
C THR A 184 -8.26 3.71 -20.89
N ALA A 185 -8.13 3.18 -22.12
CA ALA A 185 -8.45 1.78 -22.42
C ALA A 185 -7.48 0.80 -21.77
N LYS A 186 -6.26 1.23 -21.38
CA LYS A 186 -5.28 0.37 -20.69
C LYS A 186 -5.53 0.29 -19.19
N LEU A 187 -6.01 1.35 -18.58
CA LEU A 187 -6.34 1.40 -17.17
C LEU A 187 -7.69 2.08 -16.97
N ALA A 188 -8.69 1.37 -16.47
CA ALA A 188 -10.00 1.92 -16.17
C ALA A 188 -9.94 2.75 -14.88
N PHE A 189 -10.57 3.91 -14.86
CA PHE A 189 -10.76 4.71 -13.65
C PHE A 189 -12.10 4.42 -12.97
N GLY A 190 -12.37 5.09 -11.87
CA GLY A 190 -13.57 4.88 -11.07
C GLY A 190 -13.50 3.66 -10.14
N ARG A 191 -12.31 3.23 -9.78
CA ARG A 191 -12.05 2.05 -8.94
C ARG A 191 -10.75 2.16 -8.18
N TYR A 192 -10.50 1.20 -7.28
CA TYR A 192 -9.21 0.99 -6.67
C TYR A 192 -8.36 0.00 -7.47
N TYR A 193 -7.04 0.14 -7.34
CA TYR A 193 -6.06 -0.88 -7.74
C TYR A 193 -5.27 -1.28 -6.51
N LYS A 194 -5.32 -2.57 -6.16
CA LYS A 194 -4.64 -3.11 -4.99
C LYS A 194 -3.25 -3.60 -5.39
N PHE A 195 -2.21 -3.00 -4.83
CA PHE A 195 -0.86 -3.52 -4.91
C PHE A 195 -0.59 -4.42 -3.72
N GLU A 196 -0.12 -5.63 -3.96
CA GLU A 196 0.38 -6.57 -2.96
C GLU A 196 1.90 -6.59 -3.00
N ILE A 197 2.52 -6.26 -1.88
CA ILE A 197 3.96 -6.12 -1.71
C ILE A 197 4.40 -7.10 -0.61
N PRO A 198 4.77 -8.36 -0.98
CA PRO A 198 5.22 -9.34 -0.02
C PRO A 198 6.58 -8.97 0.55
N ALA A 199 6.72 -9.06 1.87
CA ALA A 199 7.93 -8.80 2.60
C ALA A 199 8.14 -9.84 3.69
N THR A 200 9.40 -10.10 4.04
CA THR A 200 9.77 -10.98 5.15
C THR A 200 10.60 -10.20 6.16
N ILE A 201 10.25 -10.31 7.43
CA ILE A 201 11.03 -9.70 8.51
C ILE A 201 12.40 -10.38 8.59
N LYS A 202 13.46 -9.59 8.52
CA LYS A 202 14.83 -10.11 8.55
C LYS A 202 15.15 -10.82 9.85
N ALA A 203 15.90 -11.91 9.77
CA ALA A 203 16.45 -12.59 10.94
C ALA A 203 17.38 -11.68 11.78
N THR A 204 17.97 -10.69 11.14
CA THR A 204 18.90 -9.70 11.75
C THR A 204 18.20 -8.47 12.32
N ALA A 205 16.89 -8.34 12.16
CA ALA A 205 16.13 -7.24 12.75
C ALA A 205 16.23 -7.29 14.28
N LYS A 206 16.41 -6.13 14.91
CA LYS A 206 16.59 -6.02 16.36
C LYS A 206 15.28 -6.25 17.11
N ASP A 207 15.38 -6.68 18.37
CA ASP A 207 14.25 -6.72 19.29
C ASP A 207 13.86 -5.31 19.75
N GLY A 208 12.63 -5.14 20.16
CA GLY A 208 12.11 -3.89 20.69
C GLY A 208 12.05 -2.75 19.69
N VAL A 209 11.90 -3.07 18.39
CA VAL A 209 11.84 -2.06 17.33
C VAL A 209 10.52 -2.10 16.59
N ASP A 210 10.10 -0.92 16.18
CA ASP A 210 8.98 -0.75 15.25
C ASP A 210 9.48 -0.83 13.82
N ILE A 211 8.66 -1.41 12.96
CA ILE A 211 8.80 -1.37 11.51
C ILE A 211 7.67 -0.50 11.00
N GLU A 212 8.01 0.70 10.61
CA GLU A 212 7.06 1.67 10.07
C GLU A 212 7.11 1.62 8.55
N ASN A 213 5.94 1.78 7.92
CA ASN A 213 5.84 1.85 6.47
C ASN A 213 4.70 2.77 6.05
N THR A 214 5.00 3.68 5.12
CA THR A 214 4.05 4.62 4.50
C THR A 214 4.27 4.58 3.00
N ALA A 215 3.18 4.55 2.25
CA ALA A 215 3.23 4.71 0.80
C ALA A 215 2.60 6.04 0.40
N SER A 216 2.78 6.44 -0.85
CA SER A 216 2.06 7.56 -1.43
C SER A 216 1.53 7.20 -2.81
N GLN A 217 0.47 7.90 -3.21
CA GLN A 217 -0.06 7.86 -4.56
C GLN A 217 0.27 9.15 -5.27
N THR A 218 0.78 9.04 -6.50
CA THR A 218 1.06 10.17 -7.39
C THR A 218 0.15 10.10 -8.62
N VAL A 219 -0.37 11.25 -9.04
CA VAL A 219 -1.10 11.40 -10.29
C VAL A 219 -0.32 12.33 -11.20
N HIS A 220 0.00 11.88 -12.40
CA HIS A 220 0.62 12.74 -13.41
C HIS A 220 -0.49 13.35 -14.26
N GLN A 221 -0.76 14.64 -14.07
CA GLN A 221 -1.81 15.36 -14.76
C GLN A 221 -1.20 16.45 -15.64
N TYR A 222 -1.54 16.45 -16.92
CA TYR A 222 -1.12 17.51 -17.84
C TYR A 222 -1.97 18.76 -17.65
N ASP A 223 -1.33 19.89 -17.43
CA ASP A 223 -1.95 21.21 -17.42
C ASP A 223 -1.71 21.92 -18.75
N PRO A 224 -2.72 22.03 -19.61
CA PRO A 224 -2.56 22.68 -20.92
C PRO A 224 -2.33 24.18 -20.81
N THR A 225 -2.67 24.81 -19.68
CA THR A 225 -2.45 26.24 -19.47
C THR A 225 -0.98 26.54 -19.17
N LYS A 226 -0.32 25.64 -18.44
CA LYS A 226 1.10 25.72 -18.08
C LYS A 226 1.99 24.97 -19.08
N LYS A 227 1.39 24.12 -19.93
CA LYS A 227 2.11 23.18 -20.80
C LYS A 227 3.11 22.30 -20.04
N SER A 228 2.72 21.86 -18.87
CA SER A 228 3.51 21.04 -17.94
C SER A 228 2.72 19.91 -17.35
N VAL A 229 3.43 18.91 -16.83
CA VAL A 229 2.82 17.80 -16.06
C VAL A 229 2.93 18.14 -14.59
N GLU A 230 1.80 18.32 -13.95
CA GLU A 230 1.68 18.44 -12.51
C GLU A 230 1.67 17.04 -11.88
N LYS A 231 2.16 16.91 -10.66
CA LYS A 231 2.29 15.63 -9.95
C LYS A 231 1.73 15.72 -8.54
N PRO A 232 0.41 15.94 -8.39
CA PRO A 232 -0.19 15.87 -7.06
C PRO A 232 0.06 14.50 -6.43
N GLU A 233 0.46 14.53 -5.16
CA GLU A 233 0.81 13.35 -4.38
C GLU A 233 0.11 13.39 -3.04
N LYS A 234 -0.35 12.22 -2.57
CA LYS A 234 -0.91 12.07 -1.23
C LYS A 234 -0.38 10.81 -0.56
N PRO A 235 0.03 10.90 0.71
CA PRO A 235 0.45 9.73 1.48
C PRO A 235 -0.76 8.89 1.90
N THR A 236 -0.49 7.61 2.14
CA THR A 236 -1.35 6.73 2.92
C THR A 236 -1.17 6.99 4.42
N GLU A 237 -1.99 6.37 5.24
CA GLU A 237 -1.66 6.24 6.65
C GLU A 237 -0.42 5.37 6.85
N LYS A 238 0.32 5.69 7.90
CA LYS A 238 1.46 4.89 8.33
C LYS A 238 0.98 3.59 8.96
N ARG A 239 1.61 2.48 8.58
CA ARG A 239 1.42 1.18 9.21
C ARG A 239 2.64 0.81 10.02
N VAL A 240 2.40 0.21 11.18
CA VAL A 240 3.44 -0.11 12.15
C VAL A 240 3.27 -1.55 12.60
N VAL A 241 4.33 -2.34 12.55
CA VAL A 241 4.40 -3.63 13.24
C VAL A 241 5.59 -3.62 14.20
N ASN A 242 5.49 -4.36 15.29
CA ASN A 242 6.49 -4.31 16.35
C ASN A 242 7.17 -5.67 16.53
N ILE A 243 8.50 -5.69 16.57
CA ILE A 243 9.26 -6.84 17.02
C ILE A 243 9.46 -6.67 18.53
N PRO A 244 8.81 -7.49 19.38
CA PRO A 244 8.87 -7.31 20.81
C PRO A 244 10.28 -7.51 21.36
N THR A 245 10.58 -6.85 22.46
CA THR A 245 11.81 -7.09 23.19
C THR A 245 11.79 -8.51 23.75
N LYS A 246 12.80 -9.29 23.42
CA LYS A 246 13.00 -10.60 24.05
C LYS A 246 13.64 -10.38 25.41
N VAL A 247 12.97 -10.85 26.47
CA VAL A 247 13.52 -10.86 27.83
C VAL A 247 13.85 -12.30 28.18
N GLU A 248 15.12 -12.55 28.47
CA GLU A 248 15.54 -13.85 28.98
C GLU A 248 15.62 -13.82 30.51
N PHE A 249 14.89 -14.74 31.14
CA PHE A 249 14.94 -14.91 32.60
C PHE A 249 15.80 -16.13 32.91
N ASN A 250 17.00 -15.86 33.46
CA ASN A 250 17.95 -16.88 33.90
C ASN A 250 18.08 -16.85 35.42
N PHE A 251 17.78 -17.95 36.06
CA PHE A 251 17.88 -18.13 37.50
C PHE A 251 18.72 -19.34 37.82
N THR A 252 19.22 -19.40 39.06
CA THR A 252 19.94 -20.57 39.56
C THR A 252 19.26 -21.05 40.83
N LYS A 253 18.87 -22.32 40.88
CA LYS A 253 18.41 -23.02 42.06
C LYS A 253 19.61 -23.65 42.78
N LYS A 254 19.78 -23.34 44.05
CA LYS A 254 20.70 -24.04 44.92
C LYS A 254 19.96 -24.85 45.97
N LEU A 255 20.50 -25.96 46.34
CA LEU A 255 19.99 -26.84 47.40
C LEU A 255 21.10 -27.04 48.43
N GLU A 256 20.73 -26.86 49.69
CA GLU A 256 21.67 -27.09 50.79
C GLU A 256 21.48 -28.54 51.33
N GLY A 257 22.57 -29.15 51.77
CA GLY A 257 22.57 -30.45 52.42
C GLY A 257 22.64 -31.66 51.49
N ARG A 258 22.42 -31.52 50.21
CA ARG A 258 22.61 -32.56 49.19
C ARG A 258 22.73 -31.97 47.76
N GLU A 259 23.16 -32.77 46.83
CA GLU A 259 23.22 -32.36 45.44
C GLU A 259 21.82 -32.27 44.82
N LEU A 260 21.70 -31.27 43.96
CA LEU A 260 20.49 -31.03 43.18
C LEU A 260 20.44 -32.02 42.02
N LYS A 261 19.27 -32.58 41.72
CA LYS A 261 19.06 -33.43 40.54
C LYS A 261 18.38 -32.64 39.43
N GLU A 262 18.75 -33.02 38.21
CA GLU A 262 18.07 -32.49 37.02
C GLU A 262 16.56 -32.76 37.04
N GLY A 263 15.77 -31.73 36.71
CA GLY A 263 14.34 -31.85 36.63
C GLY A 263 13.61 -31.97 37.95
N GLU A 264 14.34 -31.82 39.07
CA GLU A 264 13.76 -32.01 40.43
C GLU A 264 12.74 -30.94 40.80
N PHE A 265 12.92 -29.72 40.33
CA PHE A 265 12.03 -28.59 40.61
C PHE A 265 11.48 -28.03 39.30
N SER A 266 10.20 -27.65 39.36
CA SER A 266 9.51 -26.96 38.27
C SER A 266 9.30 -25.49 38.63
N PHE A 267 9.48 -24.61 37.67
CA PHE A 267 9.35 -23.16 37.79
C PHE A 267 8.35 -22.67 36.75
N VAL A 268 7.46 -21.79 37.16
CA VAL A 268 6.35 -21.30 36.34
C VAL A 268 6.50 -19.80 36.19
N LEU A 269 6.63 -19.35 34.94
CA LEU A 269 6.48 -17.94 34.59
C LEU A 269 5.01 -17.64 34.33
N LYS A 270 4.50 -16.57 34.97
CA LYS A 270 3.12 -16.11 34.81
C LYS A 270 3.10 -14.66 34.37
N ASP A 271 2.06 -14.27 33.64
CA ASP A 271 1.78 -12.87 33.37
C ASP A 271 1.20 -12.16 34.60
N LYS A 272 0.92 -10.86 34.45
CA LYS A 272 0.36 -10.01 35.52
C LYS A 272 -1.03 -10.47 36.00
N ASP A 273 -1.75 -11.23 35.19
CA ASP A 273 -3.10 -11.73 35.47
C ASP A 273 -3.07 -13.17 36.02
N GLY A 274 -1.85 -13.71 36.24
CA GLY A 274 -1.65 -15.05 36.81
C GLY A 274 -1.72 -16.20 35.80
N LYS A 275 -1.88 -15.90 34.51
CA LYS A 275 -1.87 -16.90 33.45
C LYS A 275 -0.46 -17.44 33.25
N VAL A 276 -0.34 -18.75 33.11
CA VAL A 276 0.95 -19.42 32.88
C VAL A 276 1.43 -19.10 31.46
N ILE A 277 2.64 -18.53 31.38
CA ILE A 277 3.36 -18.26 30.12
C ILE A 277 4.20 -19.49 29.76
N GLU A 278 5.03 -19.96 30.72
CA GLU A 278 5.95 -21.06 30.51
C GLU A 278 6.20 -21.82 31.80
N THR A 279 6.50 -23.12 31.68
CA THR A 279 6.94 -23.97 32.80
C THR A 279 8.24 -24.64 32.39
N VAL A 280 9.30 -24.45 33.17
CA VAL A 280 10.62 -25.01 32.95
C VAL A 280 11.09 -25.78 34.19
N LYS A 281 12.05 -26.67 34.01
CA LYS A 281 12.69 -27.39 35.10
C LYS A 281 14.16 -26.98 35.21
N ASN A 282 14.74 -27.18 36.39
CA ASN A 282 16.19 -26.98 36.57
C ASN A 282 17.00 -28.03 35.83
N ASP A 283 18.17 -27.62 35.30
CA ASP A 283 19.21 -28.58 34.88
C ASP A 283 19.98 -29.18 36.08
N ALA A 284 20.94 -30.07 35.81
CA ALA A 284 21.76 -30.71 36.82
C ALA A 284 22.59 -29.70 37.62
N SER A 285 22.95 -28.55 37.05
CA SER A 285 23.69 -27.46 37.67
C SER A 285 22.80 -26.44 38.42
N GLY A 286 21.52 -26.67 38.38
CA GLY A 286 20.51 -25.79 38.99
C GLY A 286 20.08 -24.60 38.14
N ASN A 287 20.49 -24.51 36.88
CA ASN A 287 20.07 -23.42 36.02
C ASN A 287 18.61 -23.60 35.61
N ILE A 288 17.89 -22.50 35.56
CA ILE A 288 16.50 -22.37 35.17
C ILE A 288 16.46 -21.31 34.08
N LYS A 289 16.11 -21.71 32.86
CA LYS A 289 16.09 -20.80 31.72
C LYS A 289 14.69 -20.81 31.11
N PHE A 290 14.05 -19.65 31.10
CA PHE A 290 12.83 -19.38 30.37
C PHE A 290 13.18 -18.84 28.99
N SER A 291 12.38 -19.21 27.94
CA SER A 291 12.62 -18.87 26.53
C SER A 291 11.96 -17.55 26.11
#